data_24a6a7eae2c188144c3f13719eb3599b
#
_entry.id   24a6a7eae2c188144c3f13719eb3599b
#
_cell.length_a   1.000
_cell.length_b   1.000
_cell.length_c   1.000
_cell.angle_alpha   90.00
_cell.angle_beta   90.00
_cell.angle_gamma   90.00
#
_symmetry.space_group_name_H-M   'P 1'
#
loop_
_entity.id
_entity.type
_entity.pdbx_description
1 polymer ?
#
loop_
_entity_poly.entity_id
_entity_poly.type
_entity_poly.pdbx_seq_one_letter_code
_entity_poly.pdbx_strand_id
1 'polypeptide(L)'
;MDSFNFAGKKAFVRVDFNVPLDENFHITDDTRIRAAVPTLKKILKDGGSVIIGSHLGRPKGATDKFSLSHILPRVAELLGVDVQFADDCIGAETEAKAAALRPGEALLLENLRFYAEEEGKPRGLAEDATEEETAAAKKAVKESQKEFTKKLASYADVYVNDAFGTAHRAHASTALIADHFDAAHKLFGYLLQNEITAVEKVMKDTERPFTAIMGGSKVSSKIEIIRNLLDKVDNLILAGGMTYTFAKAFDGKIGDSIVENDKLDLARELVEMAKAKGVNLVLATDAKIADSFSNDANTNFASVKEIPDGWEGLDIGPDAEKLFTEVIKNSKTILWNGPVGVFEFDNFDKGSRAVSNAIVEATQKGAFSLVGGG
;
A
#
# COMPACT_ATOMS: atom_id res chain seq x y z
N MET A 1 3.63 -9.49 20.12
CA MET A 1 4.96 -10.11 19.87
C MET A 1 5.78 -10.25 21.15
N ASP A 2 6.04 -9.20 21.91
CA ASP A 2 7.00 -9.23 23.02
C ASP A 2 6.62 -10.18 24.17
N SER A 3 5.34 -10.32 24.44
CA SER A 3 4.80 -11.20 25.50
C SER A 3 4.66 -12.67 25.11
N PHE A 4 4.83 -13.00 23.81
CA PHE A 4 4.69 -14.36 23.33
C PHE A 4 6.05 -15.08 23.31
N ASN A 5 6.08 -16.31 23.86
CA ASN A 5 7.28 -17.15 23.87
C ASN A 5 7.24 -18.14 22.67
N PHE A 6 8.16 -17.97 21.74
CA PHE A 6 8.28 -18.82 20.55
C PHE A 6 9.14 -20.06 20.76
N ALA A 7 9.72 -20.29 21.95
CA ALA A 7 10.62 -21.41 22.19
C ALA A 7 9.96 -22.76 21.78
N GLY A 8 10.61 -23.49 20.90
CA GLY A 8 10.15 -24.79 20.40
C GLY A 8 8.92 -24.73 19.49
N LYS A 9 8.46 -23.54 19.11
CA LYS A 9 7.29 -23.37 18.22
C LYS A 9 7.70 -23.08 16.79
N LYS A 10 6.92 -23.61 15.84
CA LYS A 10 7.02 -23.24 14.43
C LYS A 10 6.05 -22.11 14.13
N ALA A 11 6.52 -21.02 13.58
CA ALA A 11 5.70 -19.87 13.23
C ALA A 11 5.59 -19.72 11.71
N PHE A 12 4.37 -19.74 11.18
CA PHE A 12 4.12 -19.26 9.81
C PHE A 12 4.06 -17.75 9.83
N VAL A 13 5.00 -17.09 9.16
CA VAL A 13 5.11 -15.62 9.13
C VAL A 13 4.78 -15.12 7.74
N ARG A 14 3.67 -14.41 7.60
CA ARG A 14 3.31 -13.76 6.34
C ARG A 14 3.99 -12.40 6.28
N VAL A 15 4.92 -12.27 5.37
CA VAL A 15 5.69 -11.03 5.12
C VAL A 15 5.41 -10.47 3.73
N ASP A 16 5.76 -9.21 3.50
CA ASP A 16 5.68 -8.57 2.18
C ASP A 16 7.08 -8.37 1.59
N PHE A 17 7.59 -9.41 0.91
CA PHE A 17 8.87 -9.37 0.19
C PHE A 17 8.70 -9.03 -1.30
N ASN A 18 7.64 -8.29 -1.64
CA ASN A 18 7.42 -7.82 -3.00
C ASN A 18 8.36 -6.64 -3.31
N VAL A 19 9.62 -6.95 -3.50
CA VAL A 19 10.72 -6.01 -3.81
C VAL A 19 10.91 -5.87 -5.32
N PRO A 20 11.39 -4.71 -5.80
CA PRO A 20 11.73 -4.55 -7.21
C PRO A 20 13.02 -5.30 -7.54
N LEU A 21 13.01 -5.99 -8.68
CA LEU A 21 14.16 -6.69 -9.26
C LEU A 21 14.53 -6.05 -10.60
N ASP A 22 15.82 -5.98 -10.89
CA ASP A 22 16.34 -5.60 -12.21
C ASP A 22 16.20 -6.76 -13.23
N GLU A 23 16.69 -6.54 -14.45
CA GLU A 23 16.65 -7.53 -15.53
C GLU A 23 17.48 -8.80 -15.23
N ASN A 24 18.43 -8.72 -14.30
CA ASN A 24 19.27 -9.83 -13.85
C ASN A 24 18.78 -10.42 -12.51
N PHE A 25 17.57 -10.10 -12.10
CA PHE A 25 16.95 -10.51 -10.82
C PHE A 25 17.68 -10.00 -9.55
N HIS A 26 18.50 -8.94 -9.67
CA HIS A 26 19.07 -8.30 -8.49
C HIS A 26 18.04 -7.38 -7.83
N ILE A 27 18.02 -7.40 -6.51
CA ILE A 27 17.15 -6.51 -5.73
C ILE A 27 17.69 -5.08 -5.85
N THR A 28 16.82 -4.16 -6.30
CA THR A 28 17.17 -2.72 -6.39
C THR A 28 16.76 -1.93 -5.15
N ASP A 29 15.82 -2.45 -4.37
CA ASP A 29 15.40 -1.90 -3.07
C ASP A 29 14.96 -3.04 -2.15
N ASP A 30 15.63 -3.21 -1.01
CA ASP A 30 15.35 -4.27 -0.03
C ASP A 30 14.60 -3.77 1.23
N THR A 31 14.07 -2.56 1.20
CA THR A 31 13.39 -1.91 2.34
C THR A 31 12.32 -2.81 2.94
N ARG A 32 11.51 -3.48 2.12
CA ARG A 32 10.44 -4.37 2.59
C ARG A 32 10.97 -5.62 3.31
N ILE A 33 12.09 -6.17 2.84
CA ILE A 33 12.73 -7.31 3.53
C ILE A 33 13.25 -6.84 4.89
N ARG A 34 13.98 -5.72 4.93
CA ARG A 34 14.51 -5.14 6.19
C ARG A 34 13.42 -4.88 7.20
N ALA A 35 12.25 -4.40 6.76
CA ALA A 35 11.14 -4.08 7.64
C ALA A 35 10.57 -5.31 8.39
N ALA A 36 10.63 -6.51 7.80
CA ALA A 36 10.16 -7.74 8.43
C ALA A 36 11.24 -8.44 9.29
N VAL A 37 12.52 -8.09 9.12
CA VAL A 37 13.63 -8.72 9.85
C VAL A 37 13.45 -8.71 11.37
N PRO A 38 13.00 -7.64 12.04
CA PRO A 38 12.80 -7.64 13.48
C PRO A 38 11.85 -8.72 13.97
N THR A 39 10.74 -8.94 13.27
CA THR A 39 9.77 -10.00 13.59
C THR A 39 10.38 -11.38 13.47
N LEU A 40 11.05 -11.65 12.35
CA LEU A 40 11.68 -12.94 12.09
C LEU A 40 12.80 -13.24 13.11
N LYS A 41 13.65 -12.26 13.38
CA LYS A 41 14.73 -12.39 14.38
C LYS A 41 14.22 -12.61 15.80
N LYS A 42 13.10 -12.00 16.19
CA LYS A 42 12.49 -12.23 17.50
C LYS A 42 12.12 -13.69 17.67
N ILE A 43 11.46 -14.29 16.66
CA ILE A 43 11.04 -15.69 16.69
C ILE A 43 12.25 -16.63 16.79
N LEU A 44 13.25 -16.41 15.93
CA LEU A 44 14.47 -17.22 15.93
C LEU A 44 15.26 -17.09 17.24
N LYS A 45 15.38 -15.87 17.77
CA LYS A 45 16.07 -15.59 19.03
C LYS A 45 15.42 -16.25 20.24
N ASP A 46 14.10 -16.37 20.23
CA ASP A 46 13.35 -17.05 21.29
C ASP A 46 13.51 -18.59 21.21
N GLY A 47 14.19 -19.11 20.19
CA GLY A 47 14.30 -20.55 19.96
C GLY A 47 13.12 -21.17 19.21
N GLY A 48 12.37 -20.36 18.50
CA GLY A 48 11.38 -20.82 17.50
C GLY A 48 12.02 -21.07 16.15
N SER A 49 11.24 -21.61 15.22
CA SER A 49 11.57 -21.70 13.80
C SER A 49 10.56 -20.94 12.96
N VAL A 50 10.97 -20.45 11.78
CA VAL A 50 10.10 -19.65 10.93
C VAL A 50 9.86 -20.31 9.58
N ILE A 51 8.60 -20.29 9.14
CA ILE A 51 8.18 -20.64 7.79
C ILE A 51 7.69 -19.33 7.17
N ILE A 52 8.43 -18.83 6.20
CA ILE A 52 8.23 -17.50 5.62
C ILE A 52 7.38 -17.63 4.37
N GLY A 53 6.19 -17.06 4.39
CA GLY A 53 5.30 -16.96 3.24
C GLY A 53 5.24 -15.53 2.70
N SER A 54 5.49 -15.34 1.41
CA SER A 54 5.41 -14.05 0.75
C SER A 54 4.91 -14.16 -0.69
N HIS A 55 4.74 -13.01 -1.33
CA HIS A 55 4.51 -12.89 -2.76
C HIS A 55 5.54 -11.99 -3.41
N LEU A 56 5.73 -12.16 -4.71
CA LEU A 56 6.53 -11.30 -5.57
C LEU A 56 5.75 -11.04 -6.86
N GLY A 57 5.55 -9.78 -7.19
CA GLY A 57 4.83 -9.37 -8.40
C GLY A 57 3.35 -9.78 -8.45
N ARG A 58 2.86 -9.92 -9.68
CA ARG A 58 1.49 -10.35 -9.99
C ARG A 58 1.48 -11.47 -11.03
N PRO A 59 2.07 -12.62 -10.73
CA PRO A 59 2.12 -13.73 -11.68
C PRO A 59 0.72 -14.31 -11.94
N LYS A 60 0.53 -14.86 -13.15
CA LYS A 60 -0.67 -15.65 -13.51
C LYS A 60 -0.49 -17.16 -13.29
N GLY A 61 0.69 -17.59 -12.83
CA GLY A 61 1.11 -18.95 -12.57
C GLY A 61 2.59 -18.98 -12.24
N ALA A 62 3.17 -20.16 -12.05
CA ALA A 62 4.58 -20.33 -11.75
C ALA A 62 5.46 -19.81 -12.90
N THR A 63 6.46 -19.02 -12.58
CA THR A 63 7.43 -18.46 -13.52
C THR A 63 8.70 -18.02 -12.80
N ASP A 64 9.85 -18.29 -13.40
CA ASP A 64 11.15 -17.95 -12.83
C ASP A 64 11.25 -16.46 -12.48
N LYS A 65 10.72 -15.58 -13.33
CA LYS A 65 10.74 -14.12 -13.13
C LYS A 65 10.23 -13.69 -11.74
N PHE A 66 9.29 -14.42 -11.17
CA PHE A 66 8.66 -14.10 -9.90
C PHE A 66 8.93 -15.13 -8.81
N SER A 67 9.96 -15.96 -9.00
CA SER A 67 10.41 -16.90 -7.96
C SER A 67 11.03 -16.14 -6.77
N LEU A 68 10.66 -16.54 -5.56
CA LEU A 68 11.29 -16.03 -4.35
C LEU A 68 12.71 -16.55 -4.13
N SER A 69 13.16 -17.52 -4.94
CA SER A 69 14.56 -17.98 -4.90
C SER A 69 15.55 -16.85 -5.18
N HIS A 70 15.19 -15.86 -6.01
CA HIS A 70 16.04 -14.71 -6.32
C HIS A 70 16.35 -13.83 -5.11
N ILE A 71 15.46 -13.77 -4.13
CA ILE A 71 15.64 -12.95 -2.94
C ILE A 71 16.22 -13.74 -1.75
N LEU A 72 16.27 -15.07 -1.83
CA LEU A 72 16.72 -15.95 -0.76
C LEU A 72 18.09 -15.58 -0.17
N PRO A 73 19.15 -15.30 -0.99
CA PRO A 73 20.45 -14.93 -0.45
C PRO A 73 20.39 -13.66 0.41
N ARG A 74 19.59 -12.67 -0.01
CA ARG A 74 19.44 -11.43 0.74
C ARG A 74 18.67 -11.62 2.04
N VAL A 75 17.66 -12.46 2.03
CA VAL A 75 16.90 -12.81 3.25
C VAL A 75 17.82 -13.50 4.26
N ALA A 76 18.61 -14.49 3.83
CA ALA A 76 19.56 -15.19 4.68
C ALA A 76 20.63 -14.26 5.27
N GLU A 77 21.21 -13.38 4.43
CA GLU A 77 22.17 -12.36 4.88
C GLU A 77 21.60 -11.45 5.97
N LEU A 78 20.40 -10.92 5.77
CA LEU A 78 19.76 -10.00 6.71
C LEU A 78 19.33 -10.70 8.02
N LEU A 79 18.92 -11.96 7.95
CA LEU A 79 18.59 -12.76 9.14
C LEU A 79 19.84 -13.20 9.89
N GLY A 80 20.95 -13.43 9.20
CA GLY A 80 22.20 -13.95 9.75
C GLY A 80 22.13 -15.45 10.09
N VAL A 81 21.24 -16.19 9.42
CA VAL A 81 21.08 -17.65 9.51
C VAL A 81 20.88 -18.22 8.11
N ASP A 82 21.16 -19.52 7.96
CA ASP A 82 20.82 -20.23 6.74
C ASP A 82 19.30 -20.31 6.60
N VAL A 83 18.80 -19.99 5.41
CA VAL A 83 17.38 -20.08 5.07
C VAL A 83 17.21 -21.18 4.02
N GLN A 84 16.50 -22.23 4.36
CA GLN A 84 16.12 -23.26 3.40
C GLN A 84 15.08 -22.70 2.42
N PHE A 85 15.03 -23.24 1.22
CA PHE A 85 14.03 -22.89 0.22
C PHE A 85 13.14 -24.11 -0.09
N ALA A 86 11.84 -23.87 -0.18
CA ALA A 86 10.88 -24.84 -0.70
C ALA A 86 10.44 -24.40 -2.10
N ASP A 87 10.67 -25.23 -3.10
CA ASP A 87 10.38 -24.94 -4.52
C ASP A 87 8.86 -24.85 -4.81
N ASP A 88 8.04 -25.07 -3.81
CA ASP A 88 6.58 -24.92 -3.86
C ASP A 88 6.03 -24.44 -2.51
N CYS A 89 4.78 -23.95 -2.52
CA CYS A 89 4.08 -23.55 -1.29
C CYS A 89 3.44 -24.73 -0.55
N ILE A 90 3.08 -25.78 -1.26
CA ILE A 90 2.41 -26.98 -0.75
C ILE A 90 3.00 -28.24 -1.42
N GLY A 91 2.65 -29.39 -0.89
CA GLY A 91 3.10 -30.68 -1.42
C GLY A 91 4.05 -31.42 -0.48
N ALA A 92 4.29 -32.68 -0.77
CA ALA A 92 4.99 -33.61 0.14
C ALA A 92 6.41 -33.13 0.50
N GLU A 93 7.15 -32.55 -0.43
CA GLU A 93 8.50 -32.05 -0.17
C GLU A 93 8.48 -30.82 0.75
N THR A 94 7.58 -29.86 0.49
CA THR A 94 7.40 -28.68 1.34
C THR A 94 6.95 -29.07 2.74
N GLU A 95 6.00 -30.02 2.85
CA GLU A 95 5.52 -30.55 4.12
C GLU A 95 6.68 -31.20 4.90
N ALA A 96 7.52 -32.01 4.23
CA ALA A 96 8.69 -32.64 4.84
C ALA A 96 9.72 -31.61 5.32
N LYS A 97 10.04 -30.58 4.52
CA LYS A 97 10.95 -29.47 4.91
C LYS A 97 10.40 -28.72 6.12
N ALA A 98 9.12 -28.35 6.11
CA ALA A 98 8.47 -27.65 7.22
C ALA A 98 8.45 -28.53 8.50
N ALA A 99 8.17 -29.81 8.37
CA ALA A 99 8.17 -30.76 9.50
C ALA A 99 9.56 -30.94 10.13
N ALA A 100 10.61 -30.95 9.30
CA ALA A 100 12.00 -31.17 9.72
C ALA A 100 12.67 -29.94 10.36
N LEU A 101 12.07 -28.73 10.26
CA LEU A 101 12.63 -27.51 10.84
C LEU A 101 12.86 -27.66 12.35
N ARG A 102 14.05 -27.27 12.77
CA ARG A 102 14.48 -27.24 14.16
C ARG A 102 14.49 -25.80 14.71
N PRO A 103 14.48 -25.61 16.04
CA PRO A 103 14.64 -24.30 16.65
C PRO A 103 15.81 -23.50 16.06
N GLY A 104 15.57 -22.24 15.70
CA GLY A 104 16.55 -21.34 15.08
C GLY A 104 16.68 -21.49 13.56
N GLU A 105 15.96 -22.41 12.92
CA GLU A 105 15.99 -22.58 11.46
C GLU A 105 14.85 -21.82 10.76
N ALA A 106 15.08 -21.50 9.50
CA ALA A 106 14.16 -20.77 8.65
C ALA A 106 13.92 -21.47 7.31
N LEU A 107 12.67 -21.45 6.83
CA LEU A 107 12.25 -21.95 5.54
C LEU A 107 11.51 -20.83 4.80
N LEU A 108 11.97 -20.48 3.60
CA LEU A 108 11.25 -19.61 2.68
C LEU A 108 10.46 -20.47 1.70
N LEU A 109 9.14 -20.30 1.66
CA LEU A 109 8.29 -20.93 0.66
C LEU A 109 8.41 -20.22 -0.69
N GLU A 110 8.08 -20.88 -1.78
CA GLU A 110 7.92 -20.27 -3.09
C GLU A 110 6.75 -19.27 -3.08
N ASN A 111 6.67 -18.44 -4.11
CA ASN A 111 5.71 -17.36 -4.26
C ASN A 111 4.26 -17.84 -4.11
N LEU A 112 3.61 -17.41 -3.05
CA LEU A 112 2.21 -17.75 -2.75
C LEU A 112 1.25 -17.42 -3.88
N ARG A 113 1.54 -16.37 -4.67
CA ARG A 113 0.72 -15.96 -5.80
C ARG A 113 0.92 -16.81 -7.06
N PHE A 114 1.75 -17.83 -7.04
CA PHE A 114 1.73 -18.84 -8.08
C PHE A 114 0.41 -19.61 -8.08
N TYR A 115 -0.23 -19.69 -6.92
CA TYR A 115 -1.54 -20.27 -6.73
C TYR A 115 -2.67 -19.25 -6.85
N ALA A 116 -3.70 -19.56 -7.66
CA ALA A 116 -4.92 -18.76 -7.76
C ALA A 116 -5.68 -18.70 -6.42
N GLU A 117 -5.53 -19.73 -5.64
CA GLU A 117 -6.06 -19.93 -4.30
C GLU A 117 -5.58 -18.87 -3.31
N GLU A 118 -4.36 -18.33 -3.48
CA GLU A 118 -3.88 -17.24 -2.61
C GLU A 118 -4.83 -16.05 -2.69
N GLU A 119 -5.20 -15.64 -3.89
CA GLU A 119 -6.11 -14.51 -4.11
C GLU A 119 -7.60 -14.90 -4.09
N GLY A 120 -7.91 -16.19 -4.20
CA GLY A 120 -9.27 -16.71 -4.30
C GLY A 120 -10.01 -16.22 -5.54
N LYS A 121 -9.29 -15.99 -6.63
CA LYS A 121 -9.80 -15.51 -7.91
C LYS A 121 -9.48 -16.51 -9.02
N PRO A 122 -10.47 -16.90 -9.84
CA PRO A 122 -10.20 -17.79 -10.96
C PRO A 122 -9.27 -17.15 -11.97
N ARG A 123 -8.45 -17.97 -12.62
CA ARG A 123 -7.51 -17.58 -13.69
C ARG A 123 -7.82 -18.34 -14.97
N GLY A 124 -7.44 -17.77 -16.10
CA GLY A 124 -7.56 -18.45 -17.40
C GLY A 124 -8.99 -18.59 -17.94
N LEU A 125 -9.95 -17.81 -17.41
CA LEU A 125 -11.27 -17.71 -18.01
C LEU A 125 -11.17 -17.07 -19.39
N ALA A 126 -11.95 -17.59 -20.36
CA ALA A 126 -12.08 -17.00 -21.68
C ALA A 126 -12.71 -15.59 -21.57
N GLU A 127 -12.37 -14.69 -22.50
CA GLU A 127 -12.92 -13.33 -22.48
C GLU A 127 -14.44 -13.31 -22.71
N ASP A 128 -14.97 -14.32 -23.37
CA ASP A 128 -16.40 -14.54 -23.67
C ASP A 128 -17.08 -15.51 -22.68
N ALA A 129 -16.43 -15.84 -21.58
CA ALA A 129 -17.01 -16.72 -20.57
C ALA A 129 -18.34 -16.17 -20.06
N THR A 130 -19.34 -17.05 -20.01
CA THR A 130 -20.69 -16.71 -19.49
C THR A 130 -20.65 -16.39 -18.00
N GLU A 131 -21.69 -15.72 -17.52
CA GLU A 131 -21.86 -15.46 -16.08
C GLU A 131 -21.90 -16.76 -15.26
N GLU A 132 -22.52 -17.82 -15.80
CA GLU A 132 -22.61 -19.13 -15.15
C GLU A 132 -21.24 -19.78 -15.04
N GLU A 133 -20.46 -19.81 -16.12
CA GLU A 133 -19.08 -20.32 -16.11
C GLU A 133 -18.19 -19.53 -15.15
N THR A 134 -18.32 -18.22 -15.14
CA THR A 134 -17.60 -17.34 -14.24
C THR A 134 -17.97 -17.61 -12.78
N ALA A 135 -19.25 -17.79 -12.47
CA ALA A 135 -19.72 -18.12 -11.14
C ALA A 135 -19.24 -19.50 -10.68
N ALA A 136 -19.29 -20.50 -11.58
CA ALA A 136 -18.78 -21.85 -11.30
C ALA A 136 -17.27 -21.84 -11.01
N ALA A 137 -16.50 -21.12 -11.80
CA ALA A 137 -15.05 -20.99 -11.59
C ALA A 137 -14.72 -20.26 -10.29
N LYS A 138 -15.46 -19.20 -9.93
CA LYS A 138 -15.33 -18.52 -8.63
C LYS A 138 -15.63 -19.46 -7.47
N LYS A 139 -16.65 -20.28 -7.58
CA LYS A 139 -16.99 -21.25 -6.54
C LYS A 139 -15.90 -22.32 -6.40
N ALA A 140 -15.40 -22.86 -7.51
CA ALA A 140 -14.36 -23.87 -7.51
C ALA A 140 -13.07 -23.35 -6.85
N VAL A 141 -12.59 -22.15 -7.22
CA VAL A 141 -11.37 -21.59 -6.60
C VAL A 141 -11.57 -21.26 -5.13
N LYS A 142 -12.78 -20.94 -4.69
CA LYS A 142 -13.08 -20.71 -3.28
C LYS A 142 -13.04 -22.01 -2.46
N GLU A 143 -13.46 -23.12 -3.03
CA GLU A 143 -13.33 -24.44 -2.37
C GLU A 143 -11.87 -24.89 -2.29
N SER A 144 -11.11 -24.81 -3.39
CA SER A 144 -9.68 -25.13 -3.37
C SER A 144 -8.87 -24.18 -2.50
N GLN A 145 -9.28 -22.90 -2.36
CA GLN A 145 -8.67 -21.93 -1.45
C GLN A 145 -8.70 -22.39 0.01
N LYS A 146 -9.79 -23.05 0.43
CA LYS A 146 -9.90 -23.60 1.81
C LYS A 146 -8.86 -24.68 2.06
N GLU A 147 -8.69 -25.60 1.11
CA GLU A 147 -7.70 -26.67 1.23
C GLU A 147 -6.26 -26.11 1.19
N PHE A 148 -5.98 -25.18 0.29
CA PHE A 148 -4.69 -24.48 0.22
C PHE A 148 -4.37 -23.79 1.55
N THR A 149 -5.33 -23.04 2.10
CA THR A 149 -5.18 -22.32 3.38
C THR A 149 -4.93 -23.30 4.53
N LYS A 150 -5.68 -24.40 4.58
CA LYS A 150 -5.51 -25.45 5.58
C LYS A 150 -4.12 -26.10 5.51
N LYS A 151 -3.61 -26.33 4.31
CA LYS A 151 -2.24 -26.84 4.10
C LYS A 151 -1.20 -25.90 4.66
N LEU A 152 -1.26 -24.61 4.31
CA LEU A 152 -0.33 -23.61 4.83
C LEU A 152 -0.38 -23.55 6.37
N ALA A 153 -1.58 -23.55 6.94
CA ALA A 153 -1.75 -23.51 8.39
C ALA A 153 -1.17 -24.76 9.10
N SER A 154 -1.21 -25.91 8.44
CA SER A 154 -0.72 -27.17 9.03
C SER A 154 0.80 -27.23 9.26
N TYR A 155 1.56 -26.29 8.71
CA TYR A 155 3.02 -26.22 8.87
C TYR A 155 3.47 -25.66 10.21
N ALA A 156 2.58 -24.96 10.94
CA ALA A 156 2.99 -24.16 12.08
C ALA A 156 2.05 -24.26 13.28
N ASP A 157 2.62 -23.97 14.45
CA ASP A 157 1.90 -23.86 15.72
C ASP A 157 1.33 -22.47 15.94
N VAL A 158 1.93 -21.46 15.28
CA VAL A 158 1.60 -20.02 15.45
C VAL A 158 1.57 -19.34 14.10
N TYR A 159 0.59 -18.48 13.92
CA TYR A 159 0.50 -17.59 12.76
C TYR A 159 0.89 -16.16 13.12
N VAL A 160 1.75 -15.56 12.31
CA VAL A 160 2.16 -14.15 12.45
C VAL A 160 1.93 -13.42 11.14
N ASN A 161 1.08 -12.39 11.16
CA ASN A 161 0.92 -11.49 10.02
C ASN A 161 1.82 -10.26 10.20
N ASP A 162 2.75 -10.07 9.28
CA ASP A 162 3.66 -8.92 9.25
C ASP A 162 3.68 -8.23 7.86
N ALA A 163 2.58 -8.39 7.12
CA ALA A 163 2.42 -7.90 5.76
C ALA A 163 1.37 -6.79 5.67
N PHE A 164 1.69 -5.58 6.13
CA PHE A 164 0.77 -4.44 6.12
C PHE A 164 0.25 -4.12 4.72
N GLY A 165 1.10 -4.12 3.70
CA GLY A 165 0.73 -3.80 2.32
C GLY A 165 -0.36 -4.70 1.71
N THR A 166 -0.60 -5.87 2.29
CA THR A 166 -1.65 -6.82 1.87
C THR A 166 -2.73 -7.05 2.92
N ALA A 167 -2.66 -6.40 4.09
CA ALA A 167 -3.57 -6.63 5.21
C ALA A 167 -5.04 -6.32 4.89
N HIS A 168 -5.30 -5.42 3.92
CA HIS A 168 -6.64 -5.06 3.44
C HIS A 168 -7.28 -6.11 2.51
N ARG A 169 -6.58 -7.21 2.18
CA ARG A 169 -7.02 -8.24 1.24
C ARG A 169 -7.36 -9.53 1.97
N ALA A 170 -8.54 -10.09 1.70
CA ALA A 170 -8.96 -11.38 2.21
C ALA A 170 -8.32 -12.54 1.42
N HIS A 171 -6.97 -12.58 1.38
CA HIS A 171 -6.22 -13.66 0.74
C HIS A 171 -6.07 -14.86 1.69
N ALA A 172 -5.70 -16.02 1.13
CA ALA A 172 -5.49 -17.24 1.90
C ALA A 172 -4.50 -17.03 3.05
N SER A 173 -3.31 -16.50 2.74
CA SER A 173 -2.21 -16.35 3.69
C SER A 173 -2.29 -15.11 4.58
N THR A 174 -3.13 -14.11 4.27
CA THR A 174 -3.23 -12.86 5.04
C THR A 174 -4.44 -12.82 5.98
N ALA A 175 -5.54 -13.47 5.60
CA ALA A 175 -6.79 -13.44 6.36
C ALA A 175 -7.26 -14.85 6.73
N LEU A 176 -7.53 -15.71 5.72
CA LEU A 176 -8.21 -16.98 5.96
C LEU A 176 -7.38 -17.96 6.82
N ILE A 177 -6.07 -17.91 6.71
CA ILE A 177 -5.17 -18.75 7.51
C ILE A 177 -5.36 -18.51 9.03
N ALA A 178 -5.71 -17.30 9.44
CA ALA A 178 -5.90 -16.96 10.85
C ALA A 178 -7.08 -17.71 11.50
N ASP A 179 -8.02 -18.22 10.72
CA ASP A 179 -9.16 -18.99 11.20
C ASP A 179 -8.76 -20.40 11.66
N HIS A 180 -7.57 -20.86 11.28
CA HIS A 180 -7.01 -22.13 11.70
C HIS A 180 -6.24 -22.07 13.02
N PHE A 181 -6.09 -20.88 13.61
CA PHE A 181 -5.38 -20.66 14.86
C PHE A 181 -6.32 -20.03 15.89
N ASP A 182 -6.18 -20.41 17.15
CA ASP A 182 -6.89 -19.76 18.23
C ASP A 182 -6.36 -18.32 18.50
N ALA A 183 -7.02 -17.58 19.36
CA ALA A 183 -6.67 -16.20 19.64
C ALA A 183 -5.28 -16.02 20.26
N ALA A 184 -4.76 -17.04 20.95
CA ALA A 184 -3.44 -16.99 21.59
C ALA A 184 -2.30 -17.29 20.61
N HIS A 185 -2.59 -17.95 19.49
CA HIS A 185 -1.61 -18.42 18.50
C HIS A 185 -1.73 -17.68 17.16
N LYS A 186 -2.36 -16.51 17.11
CA LYS A 186 -2.35 -15.59 15.95
C LYS A 186 -1.96 -14.19 16.39
N LEU A 187 -0.91 -13.68 15.78
CA LEU A 187 -0.25 -12.45 16.19
C LEU A 187 -0.05 -11.49 15.01
N PHE A 188 0.10 -10.23 15.33
CA PHE A 188 0.69 -9.26 14.41
C PHE A 188 2.20 -9.19 14.65
N GLY A 189 2.99 -9.19 13.56
CA GLY A 189 4.40 -8.89 13.63
C GLY A 189 4.65 -7.41 13.98
N TYR A 190 5.89 -7.06 14.25
CA TYR A 190 6.25 -5.69 14.66
C TYR A 190 5.92 -4.64 13.61
N LEU A 191 6.16 -4.93 12.31
CA LEU A 191 5.83 -4.01 11.23
C LEU A 191 4.33 -3.74 11.20
N LEU A 192 3.50 -4.77 11.14
CA LEU A 192 2.05 -4.61 11.09
C LEU A 192 1.50 -3.94 12.35
N GLN A 193 2.02 -4.28 13.53
CA GLN A 193 1.62 -3.66 14.79
C GLN A 193 1.95 -2.16 14.83
N ASN A 194 3.15 -1.77 14.38
CA ASN A 194 3.57 -0.38 14.32
C ASN A 194 2.70 0.42 13.35
N GLU A 195 2.39 -0.13 12.19
CA GLU A 195 1.50 0.50 11.19
C GLU A 195 0.08 0.69 11.74
N ILE A 196 -0.49 -0.34 12.39
CA ILE A 196 -1.81 -0.25 13.03
C ILE A 196 -1.79 0.83 14.12
N THR A 197 -0.77 0.84 14.98
CA THR A 197 -0.62 1.84 16.06
C THR A 197 -0.51 3.25 15.48
N ALA A 198 0.24 3.43 14.39
CA ALA A 198 0.37 4.72 13.73
C ALA A 198 -0.99 5.19 13.14
N VAL A 199 -1.75 4.29 12.50
CA VAL A 199 -3.10 4.61 12.00
C VAL A 199 -4.05 4.93 13.15
N GLU A 200 -4.03 4.15 14.23
CA GLU A 200 -4.86 4.40 15.41
C GLU A 200 -4.56 5.76 16.05
N LYS A 201 -3.28 6.13 16.13
CA LYS A 201 -2.87 7.44 16.66
C LYS A 201 -3.46 8.59 15.84
N VAL A 202 -3.43 8.49 14.50
CA VAL A 202 -4.06 9.48 13.63
C VAL A 202 -5.57 9.52 13.80
N MET A 203 -6.21 8.37 14.07
CA MET A 203 -7.67 8.26 14.08
C MET A 203 -8.32 8.49 15.44
N LYS A 204 -7.61 8.25 16.54
CA LYS A 204 -8.16 8.28 17.91
C LYS A 204 -7.54 9.37 18.79
N ASP A 205 -6.21 9.56 18.73
CA ASP A 205 -5.44 10.45 19.62
C ASP A 205 -4.90 11.65 18.82
N THR A 206 -5.76 12.30 18.06
CA THR A 206 -5.38 13.34 17.10
C THR A 206 -5.12 14.67 17.81
N GLU A 207 -3.88 15.14 17.78
CA GLU A 207 -3.57 16.53 18.13
C GLU A 207 -3.95 17.46 16.97
N ARG A 208 -4.62 18.59 17.32
CA ARG A 208 -5.11 19.55 16.33
C ARG A 208 -4.17 20.77 16.21
N PRO A 209 -4.07 21.39 15.02
CA PRO A 209 -4.84 21.11 13.79
C PRO A 209 -4.44 19.77 13.11
N PHE A 210 -5.43 19.01 12.67
CA PHE A 210 -5.24 17.81 11.86
C PHE A 210 -5.45 18.13 10.39
N THR A 211 -4.44 17.91 9.57
CA THR A 211 -4.47 18.11 8.13
C THR A 211 -4.33 16.78 7.40
N ALA A 212 -5.28 16.47 6.53
CA ALA A 212 -5.14 15.40 5.56
C ALA A 212 -4.81 15.96 4.18
N ILE A 213 -3.87 15.31 3.49
CA ILE A 213 -3.44 15.64 2.13
C ILE A 213 -3.79 14.44 1.26
N MET A 214 -4.70 14.63 0.32
CA MET A 214 -5.18 13.60 -0.58
C MET A 214 -4.80 13.99 -2.01
N GLY A 215 -3.84 13.27 -2.57
CA GLY A 215 -3.44 13.40 -3.96
C GLY A 215 -3.96 12.23 -4.81
N GLY A 216 -3.77 12.34 -6.12
CA GLY A 216 -4.14 11.30 -7.05
C GLY A 216 -4.94 11.82 -8.25
N SER A 217 -5.18 10.95 -9.23
CA SER A 217 -5.78 11.34 -10.50
C SER A 217 -7.32 11.40 -10.48
N LYS A 218 -7.98 10.64 -9.60
CA LYS A 218 -9.44 10.41 -9.64
C LYS A 218 -10.12 10.64 -8.30
N VAL A 219 -11.14 11.47 -8.27
CA VAL A 219 -12.03 11.70 -7.10
C VAL A 219 -12.78 10.41 -6.75
N SER A 220 -13.28 9.69 -7.77
CA SER A 220 -14.07 8.46 -7.59
C SER A 220 -13.32 7.38 -6.80
N SER A 221 -12.01 7.31 -6.91
CA SER A 221 -11.18 6.34 -6.19
C SER A 221 -10.95 6.68 -4.71
N LYS A 222 -11.22 7.93 -4.31
CA LYS A 222 -10.90 8.47 -2.98
C LYS A 222 -12.15 8.93 -2.20
N ILE A 223 -13.32 8.90 -2.80
CA ILE A 223 -14.54 9.51 -2.25
C ILE A 223 -14.88 9.04 -0.84
N GLU A 224 -14.86 7.73 -0.59
CA GLU A 224 -15.20 7.20 0.74
C GLU A 224 -14.21 7.66 1.80
N ILE A 225 -12.92 7.70 1.45
CA ILE A 225 -11.87 8.18 2.34
C ILE A 225 -12.05 9.67 2.60
N ILE A 226 -12.32 10.47 1.56
CA ILE A 226 -12.56 11.92 1.68
C ILE A 226 -13.75 12.18 2.61
N ARG A 227 -14.89 11.51 2.40
CA ARG A 227 -16.08 11.65 3.25
C ARG A 227 -15.78 11.32 4.71
N ASN A 228 -15.09 10.23 4.98
CA ASN A 228 -14.71 9.81 6.33
C ASN A 228 -13.73 10.81 6.99
N LEU A 229 -12.82 11.39 6.21
CA LEU A 229 -11.86 12.39 6.72
C LEU A 229 -12.55 13.72 7.08
N LEU A 230 -13.59 14.13 6.36
CA LEU A 230 -14.34 15.36 6.66
C LEU A 230 -14.96 15.38 8.06
N ASP A 231 -15.15 14.22 8.70
CA ASP A 231 -15.60 14.12 10.10
C ASP A 231 -14.47 14.23 11.12
N LYS A 232 -13.21 14.26 10.67
CA LYS A 232 -12.05 14.09 11.54
C LYS A 232 -11.03 15.22 11.47
N VAL A 233 -10.89 15.85 10.30
CA VAL A 233 -9.82 16.82 10.02
C VAL A 233 -10.27 18.26 10.23
N ASP A 234 -9.29 19.13 10.50
CA ASP A 234 -9.48 20.58 10.47
C ASP A 234 -9.21 21.13 9.07
N ASN A 235 -8.22 20.57 8.37
CA ASN A 235 -7.88 20.94 7.00
C ASN A 235 -7.85 19.69 6.11
N LEU A 236 -8.38 19.82 4.91
CA LEU A 236 -8.29 18.81 3.85
C LEU A 236 -7.71 19.44 2.59
N ILE A 237 -6.50 19.04 2.23
CA ILE A 237 -5.86 19.42 0.97
C ILE A 237 -6.20 18.36 -0.08
N LEU A 238 -6.81 18.79 -1.19
CA LEU A 238 -7.06 17.93 -2.36
C LEU A 238 -6.18 18.39 -3.50
N ALA A 239 -5.40 17.49 -4.09
CA ALA A 239 -4.40 17.81 -5.09
C ALA A 239 -4.23 16.68 -6.13
N GLY A 240 -3.24 16.84 -7.02
CA GLY A 240 -3.04 15.93 -8.14
C GLY A 240 -4.11 16.14 -9.22
N GLY A 241 -4.37 15.14 -10.05
CA GLY A 241 -5.34 15.22 -11.14
C GLY A 241 -6.78 15.50 -10.70
N MET A 242 -7.13 15.19 -9.43
CA MET A 242 -8.43 15.56 -8.85
C MET A 242 -8.69 17.06 -8.88
N THR A 243 -7.66 17.89 -8.81
CA THR A 243 -7.75 19.35 -8.88
C THR A 243 -8.60 19.83 -10.06
N TYR A 244 -8.43 19.20 -11.23
CA TYR A 244 -9.09 19.64 -12.46
C TYR A 244 -10.57 19.24 -12.52
N THR A 245 -10.94 18.14 -11.87
CA THR A 245 -12.36 17.80 -11.68
C THR A 245 -13.05 18.85 -10.78
N PHE A 246 -12.40 19.27 -9.69
CA PHE A 246 -12.92 20.34 -8.84
C PHE A 246 -12.95 21.70 -9.60
N ALA A 247 -11.88 22.07 -10.29
CA ALA A 247 -11.84 23.32 -11.06
C ALA A 247 -12.98 23.38 -12.09
N LYS A 248 -13.20 22.30 -12.86
CA LYS A 248 -14.28 22.22 -13.85
C LYS A 248 -15.66 22.20 -13.21
N ALA A 249 -15.84 21.59 -12.05
CA ALA A 249 -17.11 21.60 -11.31
C ALA A 249 -17.58 23.03 -10.97
N PHE A 250 -16.65 23.99 -10.90
CA PHE A 250 -16.91 25.40 -10.64
C PHE A 250 -16.56 26.28 -11.87
N ASP A 251 -16.90 25.79 -13.06
CA ASP A 251 -16.83 26.48 -14.35
C ASP A 251 -15.41 26.91 -14.79
N GLY A 252 -14.37 26.30 -14.24
CA GLY A 252 -12.99 26.52 -14.65
C GLY A 252 -12.69 25.91 -16.02
N LYS A 253 -11.83 26.58 -16.78
CA LYS A 253 -11.22 26.07 -18.02
C LYS A 253 -9.96 25.30 -17.64
N ILE A 254 -9.95 24.02 -17.94
CA ILE A 254 -8.90 23.11 -17.51
C ILE A 254 -8.00 22.60 -18.65
N GLY A 255 -8.19 23.14 -19.88
CA GLY A 255 -7.48 22.66 -21.07
C GLY A 255 -7.68 21.16 -21.29
N ASP A 256 -6.60 20.45 -21.58
CA ASP A 256 -6.60 19.01 -21.81
C ASP A 256 -6.33 18.20 -20.53
N SER A 257 -6.37 18.84 -19.36
CA SER A 257 -6.12 18.20 -18.08
C SER A 257 -7.08 17.03 -17.80
N ILE A 258 -6.59 16.01 -17.11
CA ILE A 258 -7.40 14.87 -16.69
C ILE A 258 -8.63 15.29 -15.90
N VAL A 259 -9.79 14.72 -16.21
CA VAL A 259 -11.05 15.08 -15.55
C VAL A 259 -12.03 13.93 -15.52
N GLU A 260 -12.82 13.81 -14.44
CA GLU A 260 -13.96 12.91 -14.33
C GLU A 260 -15.25 13.71 -14.54
N ASN A 261 -15.73 13.81 -15.79
CA ASN A 261 -16.90 14.62 -16.16
C ASN A 261 -18.20 14.13 -15.49
N ASP A 262 -18.28 12.84 -15.16
CA ASP A 262 -19.42 12.24 -14.47
C ASP A 262 -19.37 12.46 -12.94
N LYS A 263 -18.34 13.12 -12.42
CA LYS A 263 -18.13 13.38 -10.99
C LYS A 263 -18.17 14.87 -10.60
N LEU A 264 -18.57 15.75 -11.51
CA LEU A 264 -18.61 17.19 -11.22
C LEU A 264 -19.61 17.52 -10.10
N ASP A 265 -20.79 16.91 -10.11
CA ASP A 265 -21.77 17.11 -9.03
C ASP A 265 -21.28 16.58 -7.69
N LEU A 266 -20.55 15.46 -7.72
CA LEU A 266 -19.90 14.92 -6.56
C LEU A 266 -18.84 15.87 -5.98
N ALA A 267 -18.05 16.50 -6.84
CA ALA A 267 -17.06 17.49 -6.41
C ALA A 267 -17.74 18.69 -5.72
N ARG A 268 -18.86 19.17 -6.26
CA ARG A 268 -19.68 20.23 -5.63
C ARG A 268 -20.23 19.79 -4.26
N GLU A 269 -20.78 18.57 -4.17
CA GLU A 269 -21.27 17.98 -2.92
C GLU A 269 -20.18 17.95 -1.85
N LEU A 270 -18.96 17.50 -2.19
CA LEU A 270 -17.84 17.43 -1.26
C LEU A 270 -17.42 18.81 -0.72
N VAL A 271 -17.45 19.84 -1.56
CA VAL A 271 -17.18 21.23 -1.14
C VAL A 271 -18.24 21.70 -0.13
N GLU A 272 -19.53 21.47 -0.41
CA GLU A 272 -20.61 21.86 0.52
C GLU A 272 -20.56 21.04 1.82
N MET A 273 -20.20 19.75 1.75
CA MET A 273 -19.99 18.93 2.94
C MET A 273 -18.85 19.45 3.81
N ALA A 274 -17.71 19.81 3.22
CA ALA A 274 -16.59 20.40 3.94
C ALA A 274 -17.00 21.69 4.66
N LYS A 275 -17.69 22.59 3.95
CA LYS A 275 -18.23 23.83 4.49
C LYS A 275 -19.21 23.60 5.64
N ALA A 276 -20.16 22.67 5.48
CA ALA A 276 -21.15 22.33 6.50
C ALA A 276 -20.50 21.76 7.78
N LYS A 277 -19.38 21.06 7.63
CA LYS A 277 -18.61 20.48 8.75
C LYS A 277 -17.55 21.43 9.32
N GLY A 278 -17.41 22.63 8.78
CA GLY A 278 -16.40 23.58 9.21
C GLY A 278 -14.95 23.17 8.89
N VAL A 279 -14.76 22.28 7.91
CA VAL A 279 -13.46 21.85 7.45
C VAL A 279 -12.91 22.86 6.45
N ASN A 280 -11.67 23.29 6.64
CA ASN A 280 -10.95 24.11 5.68
C ASN A 280 -10.52 23.23 4.49
N LEU A 281 -11.31 23.26 3.40
CA LEU A 281 -11.00 22.57 2.16
C LEU A 281 -10.02 23.42 1.35
N VAL A 282 -8.81 22.92 1.13
CA VAL A 282 -7.72 23.61 0.46
C VAL A 282 -7.51 22.98 -0.92
N LEU A 283 -7.81 23.75 -1.96
CA LEU A 283 -7.65 23.35 -3.37
C LEU A 283 -6.50 24.13 -3.99
N ALA A 284 -5.82 23.56 -4.98
CA ALA A 284 -4.79 24.26 -5.72
C ALA A 284 -5.39 25.46 -6.46
N THR A 285 -4.70 26.60 -6.43
CA THR A 285 -5.09 27.84 -7.09
C THR A 285 -4.46 27.99 -8.45
N ASP A 286 -3.28 27.41 -8.63
CA ASP A 286 -2.49 27.42 -9.85
C ASP A 286 -1.83 26.07 -10.10
N ALA A 287 -1.38 25.85 -11.32
CA ALA A 287 -0.73 24.61 -11.75
C ALA A 287 0.49 24.92 -12.63
N LYS A 288 1.48 24.04 -12.58
CA LYS A 288 2.48 23.89 -13.61
C LYS A 288 1.88 23.08 -14.74
N ILE A 289 1.71 23.72 -15.89
CA ILE A 289 1.08 23.14 -17.07
C ILE A 289 2.13 22.74 -18.11
N ALA A 290 1.78 21.76 -18.92
CA ALA A 290 2.59 21.23 -20.01
C ALA A 290 1.78 21.10 -21.30
N ASP A 291 2.44 21.19 -22.45
CA ASP A 291 1.84 20.99 -23.77
C ASP A 291 1.74 19.52 -24.21
N SER A 292 2.22 18.60 -23.36
CA SER A 292 2.11 17.15 -23.53
C SER A 292 2.42 16.41 -22.25
N PHE A 293 1.93 15.16 -22.11
CA PHE A 293 2.26 14.27 -20.98
C PHE A 293 3.67 13.68 -21.15
N SER A 294 4.69 14.50 -20.89
CA SER A 294 6.10 14.13 -21.03
C SER A 294 6.96 14.91 -20.04
N ASN A 295 8.03 14.28 -19.55
CA ASN A 295 9.02 14.97 -18.72
C ASN A 295 9.67 16.16 -19.43
N ASP A 296 9.85 16.05 -20.76
CA ASP A 296 10.53 17.06 -21.59
C ASP A 296 9.58 18.03 -22.29
N ALA A 297 8.29 18.04 -21.90
CA ALA A 297 7.30 18.98 -22.43
C ALA A 297 7.66 20.44 -22.18
N ASN A 298 7.20 21.35 -23.04
CA ASN A 298 7.23 22.76 -22.73
C ASN A 298 6.32 23.05 -21.54
N THR A 299 6.77 23.89 -20.62
CA THR A 299 6.04 24.17 -19.37
C THR A 299 5.72 25.64 -19.22
N ASN A 300 4.62 25.93 -18.53
CA ASN A 300 4.21 27.25 -18.10
C ASN A 300 3.44 27.14 -16.78
N PHE A 301 2.99 28.25 -16.22
CA PHE A 301 2.10 28.30 -15.08
C PHE A 301 0.78 28.95 -15.47
N ALA A 302 -0.31 28.44 -14.92
CA ALA A 302 -1.65 29.01 -15.13
C ALA A 302 -2.50 28.82 -13.87
N SER A 303 -3.51 29.68 -13.70
CA SER A 303 -4.61 29.40 -12.77
C SER A 303 -5.27 28.06 -13.15
N VAL A 304 -5.61 27.23 -12.18
CA VAL A 304 -6.32 25.96 -12.42
C VAL A 304 -7.69 26.17 -13.09
N LYS A 305 -8.20 27.40 -13.11
CA LYS A 305 -9.47 27.79 -13.75
C LYS A 305 -9.30 28.39 -15.15
N GLU A 306 -8.06 28.58 -15.61
CA GLU A 306 -7.76 29.28 -16.86
C GLU A 306 -6.62 28.59 -17.64
N ILE A 307 -6.60 27.27 -17.66
CA ILE A 307 -5.63 26.49 -18.44
C ILE A 307 -6.04 26.54 -19.92
N PRO A 308 -5.14 26.97 -20.83
CA PRO A 308 -5.43 27.03 -22.26
C PRO A 308 -5.67 25.67 -22.89
N ASP A 309 -6.42 25.62 -24.00
CA ASP A 309 -6.54 24.41 -24.82
C ASP A 309 -5.16 23.97 -25.33
N GLY A 310 -4.93 22.67 -25.43
CA GLY A 310 -3.63 22.11 -25.80
C GLY A 310 -2.61 22.07 -24.64
N TRP A 311 -3.01 22.48 -23.45
CA TRP A 311 -2.18 22.41 -22.23
C TRP A 311 -2.89 21.61 -21.14
N GLU A 312 -2.13 20.87 -20.35
CA GLU A 312 -2.61 20.09 -19.22
C GLU A 312 -1.81 20.37 -17.95
N GLY A 313 -2.45 20.32 -16.81
CA GLY A 313 -1.77 20.50 -15.54
C GLY A 313 -1.12 19.21 -15.05
N LEU A 314 0.18 19.27 -14.72
CA LEU A 314 0.97 18.10 -14.29
C LEU A 314 1.55 18.24 -12.87
N ASP A 315 1.64 19.46 -12.33
CA ASP A 315 2.04 19.68 -10.94
C ASP A 315 1.33 20.92 -10.39
N ILE A 316 1.40 21.16 -9.09
CA ILE A 316 0.92 22.38 -8.48
C ILE A 316 1.83 23.57 -8.87
N GLY A 317 1.24 24.76 -8.93
CA GLY A 317 1.98 26.00 -9.16
C GLY A 317 2.54 26.61 -7.85
N PRO A 318 3.29 27.71 -7.96
CA PRO A 318 3.96 28.32 -6.82
C PRO A 318 3.01 28.88 -5.75
N ASP A 319 1.82 29.35 -6.12
CA ASP A 319 0.84 29.86 -5.16
C ASP A 319 0.18 28.73 -4.39
N ALA A 320 -0.15 27.63 -5.06
CA ALA A 320 -0.65 26.42 -4.40
C ALA A 320 0.43 25.79 -3.51
N GLU A 321 1.70 25.73 -3.95
CA GLU A 321 2.83 25.28 -3.15
C GLU A 321 2.93 26.06 -1.82
N LYS A 322 2.87 27.39 -1.90
CA LYS A 322 2.91 28.26 -0.73
C LYS A 322 1.72 28.01 0.20
N LEU A 323 0.51 27.95 -0.35
CA LEU A 323 -0.72 27.72 0.40
C LEU A 323 -0.69 26.37 1.14
N PHE A 324 -0.31 25.29 0.44
CA PHE A 324 -0.26 23.96 1.03
C PHE A 324 0.80 23.85 2.12
N THR A 325 2.00 24.36 1.85
CA THR A 325 3.11 24.30 2.82
C THR A 325 2.83 25.11 4.08
N GLU A 326 2.13 26.24 3.96
CA GLU A 326 1.70 27.01 5.14
C GLU A 326 0.72 26.24 6.03
N VAL A 327 -0.30 25.61 5.43
CA VAL A 327 -1.27 24.79 6.18
C VAL A 327 -0.57 23.61 6.84
N ILE A 328 0.32 22.91 6.12
CA ILE A 328 1.05 21.74 6.62
C ILE A 328 1.95 22.12 7.80
N LYS A 329 2.72 23.20 7.70
CA LYS A 329 3.67 23.63 8.76
C LYS A 329 2.98 24.04 10.07
N ASN A 330 1.71 24.42 10.02
CA ASN A 330 0.90 24.79 11.18
C ASN A 330 0.14 23.60 11.78
N SER A 331 0.28 22.40 11.22
CA SER A 331 -0.44 21.19 11.64
C SER A 331 0.29 20.46 12.79
N LYS A 332 -0.49 19.79 13.62
CA LYS A 332 0.01 18.90 14.69
C LYS A 332 -0.12 17.43 14.36
N THR A 333 -1.11 17.10 13.53
CA THR A 333 -1.27 15.76 12.95
C THR A 333 -1.40 15.91 11.45
N ILE A 334 -0.67 15.08 10.70
CA ILE A 334 -0.64 15.12 9.24
C ILE A 334 -0.84 13.70 8.71
N LEU A 335 -1.78 13.56 7.80
CA LEU A 335 -1.98 12.35 7.00
C LEU A 335 -1.76 12.70 5.53
N TRP A 336 -0.82 12.05 4.85
CA TRP A 336 -0.61 12.25 3.42
C TRP A 336 -0.79 10.95 2.64
N ASN A 337 -1.68 10.97 1.65
CA ASN A 337 -1.96 9.84 0.76
C ASN A 337 -2.06 10.28 -0.70
N GLY A 338 -1.02 9.98 -1.47
CA GLY A 338 -0.90 10.24 -2.89
C GLY A 338 -0.22 11.56 -3.24
N PRO A 339 0.52 11.58 -4.38
CA PRO A 339 1.30 12.75 -4.82
C PRO A 339 0.40 13.91 -5.25
N VAL A 340 0.96 15.12 -5.23
CA VAL A 340 0.25 16.34 -5.64
C VAL A 340 0.50 16.73 -7.09
N GLY A 341 1.39 16.04 -7.77
CA GLY A 341 1.73 16.19 -9.19
C GLY A 341 2.19 14.85 -9.78
N VAL A 342 2.65 14.86 -11.03
CA VAL A 342 3.22 13.71 -11.74
C VAL A 342 4.68 13.56 -11.31
N PHE A 343 4.89 13.10 -10.09
CA PHE A 343 6.20 13.04 -9.43
C PHE A 343 7.17 12.04 -10.08
N GLU A 344 6.69 11.16 -10.94
CA GLU A 344 7.50 10.25 -11.75
C GLU A 344 8.32 10.98 -12.81
N PHE A 345 7.94 12.20 -13.14
CA PHE A 345 8.68 13.11 -14.00
C PHE A 345 9.48 14.11 -13.16
N ASP A 346 10.80 14.12 -13.28
CA ASP A 346 11.70 15.00 -12.52
C ASP A 346 11.32 16.49 -12.66
N ASN A 347 10.79 16.88 -13.81
CA ASN A 347 10.35 18.25 -14.07
C ASN A 347 9.01 18.60 -13.42
N PHE A 348 8.28 17.64 -12.84
CA PHE A 348 6.95 17.80 -12.24
C PHE A 348 6.84 17.23 -10.83
N ASP A 349 7.97 17.01 -10.15
CA ASP A 349 8.04 16.51 -8.79
C ASP A 349 8.16 17.60 -7.72
N LYS A 350 8.36 18.84 -8.14
CA LYS A 350 8.64 19.98 -7.24
C LYS A 350 7.55 20.18 -6.19
N GLY A 351 6.28 20.08 -6.59
CA GLY A 351 5.15 20.22 -5.68
C GLY A 351 5.13 19.13 -4.62
N SER A 352 5.35 17.88 -5.01
CA SER A 352 5.44 16.75 -4.07
C SER A 352 6.64 16.87 -3.13
N ARG A 353 7.79 17.37 -3.62
CA ARG A 353 8.97 17.65 -2.77
C ARG A 353 8.69 18.77 -1.77
N ALA A 354 8.01 19.82 -2.18
CA ALA A 354 7.66 20.95 -1.30
C ALA A 354 6.73 20.49 -0.17
N VAL A 355 5.70 19.70 -0.49
CA VAL A 355 4.80 19.08 0.50
C VAL A 355 5.60 18.18 1.46
N SER A 356 6.46 17.31 0.93
CA SER A 356 7.32 16.43 1.73
C SER A 356 8.19 17.23 2.70
N ASN A 357 8.86 18.27 2.22
CA ASN A 357 9.73 19.13 3.05
C ASN A 357 8.92 19.85 4.15
N ALA A 358 7.71 20.31 3.84
CA ALA A 358 6.84 20.94 4.84
C ALA A 358 6.40 19.95 5.93
N ILE A 359 6.12 18.69 5.56
CA ILE A 359 5.82 17.62 6.51
C ILE A 359 7.02 17.31 7.40
N VAL A 360 8.22 17.21 6.83
CA VAL A 360 9.46 17.01 7.59
C VAL A 360 9.66 18.14 8.60
N GLU A 361 9.50 19.40 8.16
CA GLU A 361 9.65 20.56 9.04
C GLU A 361 8.63 20.55 10.20
N ALA A 362 7.37 20.24 9.90
CA ALA A 362 6.33 20.12 10.93
C ALA A 362 6.63 18.98 11.92
N THR A 363 7.09 17.83 11.41
CA THR A 363 7.45 16.66 12.21
C THR A 363 8.63 16.94 13.14
N GLN A 364 9.65 17.65 12.65
CA GLN A 364 10.79 18.10 13.47
C GLN A 364 10.37 19.06 14.58
N LYS A 365 9.27 19.80 14.39
CA LYS A 365 8.66 20.68 15.40
C LYS A 365 7.68 19.95 16.32
N GLY A 366 7.58 18.63 16.23
CA GLY A 366 6.78 17.78 17.12
C GLY A 366 5.43 17.36 16.57
N ALA A 367 5.10 17.65 15.31
CA ALA A 367 3.88 17.11 14.69
C ALA A 367 4.03 15.59 14.46
N PHE A 368 2.92 14.88 14.56
CA PHE A 368 2.84 13.48 14.13
C PHE A 368 2.45 13.42 12.65
N SER A 369 3.24 12.72 11.84
CA SER A 369 2.95 12.55 10.43
C SER A 369 2.86 11.07 10.06
N LEU A 370 1.82 10.73 9.28
CA LEU A 370 1.62 9.43 8.65
C LEU A 370 1.56 9.65 7.14
N VAL A 371 2.49 9.02 6.42
CA VAL A 371 2.57 9.09 4.95
C VAL A 371 2.27 7.70 4.40
N GLY A 372 1.29 7.61 3.53
CA GLY A 372 0.87 6.37 2.91
C GLY A 372 0.68 6.51 1.39
N GLY A 373 0.59 5.40 0.73
CA GLY A 373 0.51 5.32 -0.72
C GLY A 373 1.79 4.72 -1.31
N GLY A 374 1.73 4.21 -2.51
CA GLY A 374 2.86 3.56 -3.17
C GLY A 374 3.04 4.04 -4.55
#